data_a12f5df8c3fea830b713d92001d28f96
#
_entry.id   a12f5df8c3fea830b713d92001d28f96
#
_cell.length_a   1.000
_cell.length_b   1.000
_cell.length_c   1.000
_cell.angle_alpha   90.00
_cell.angle_beta   90.00
_cell.angle_gamma   90.00
#
_symmetry.space_group_name_H-M   'P 1'
#
loop_
_entity.id
_entity.type
_entity.pdbx_description
1 polymer ?
#
loop_
_entity_poly.entity_id
_entity_poly.type
_entity_poly.pdbx_seq_one_letter_code
_entity_poly.pdbx_strand_id
1 'polypeptide(L)'
;MTLDQATRLIRSCAEQMNARYKKVVFDEWAVISLAARKGRVLAYIGPRREGFQKNFHTDVGALREGLANGEYTVGDFEFARHQVGPAFESFMAVGPGLYLICNNTVQSMDTITQDPLWLGAQVPFVELSDKFRADPLVLA
;
A
#
# COMPACT_ATOMS: atom_id res chain seq x y z
N MET A 1 -6.22 -16.10 1.50
CA MET A 1 -4.79 -16.47 1.73
C MET A 1 -4.35 -16.12 3.12
N THR A 2 -3.26 -16.71 3.58
CA THR A 2 -2.65 -16.41 4.87
C THR A 2 -1.86 -15.11 4.83
N LEU A 3 -1.54 -14.58 6.02
CA LEU A 3 -0.68 -13.38 6.13
C LEU A 3 0.72 -13.62 5.52
N ASP A 4 1.28 -14.81 5.71
CA ASP A 4 2.58 -15.14 5.12
C ASP A 4 2.53 -15.18 3.59
N GLN A 5 1.47 -15.74 3.02
CA GLN A 5 1.27 -15.72 1.56
C GLN A 5 1.11 -14.30 1.04
N ALA A 6 0.30 -13.48 1.72
CA ALA A 6 0.11 -12.08 1.37
C ALA A 6 1.44 -11.30 1.42
N THR A 7 2.23 -11.51 2.47
CA THR A 7 3.53 -10.83 2.63
C THR A 7 4.48 -11.18 1.49
N ARG A 8 4.53 -12.44 1.08
CA ARG A 8 5.36 -12.87 -0.06
C ARG A 8 4.92 -12.24 -1.38
N LEU A 9 3.61 -12.15 -1.61
CA LEU A 9 3.07 -11.49 -2.81
C LEU A 9 3.38 -9.99 -2.82
N ILE A 10 3.27 -9.34 -1.67
CA ILE A 10 3.60 -7.91 -1.54
C ILE A 10 5.08 -7.67 -1.80
N ARG A 11 5.96 -8.52 -1.26
CA ARG A 11 7.41 -8.44 -1.49
C ARG A 11 7.74 -8.57 -2.98
N SER A 12 7.16 -9.55 -3.65
CA SER A 12 7.33 -9.74 -5.08
C SER A 12 6.84 -8.54 -5.89
N CYS A 13 5.69 -7.99 -5.51
CA CYS A 13 5.15 -6.78 -6.13
C CYS A 13 6.11 -5.60 -6.00
N ALA A 14 6.64 -5.37 -4.79
CA ALA A 14 7.59 -4.29 -4.53
C ALA A 14 8.85 -4.42 -5.38
N GLU A 15 9.40 -5.63 -5.48
CA GLU A 15 10.58 -5.92 -6.30
C GLU A 15 10.30 -5.62 -7.78
N GLN A 16 9.14 -6.02 -8.28
CA GLN A 16 8.77 -5.79 -9.68
C GLN A 16 8.57 -4.29 -9.96
N MET A 17 7.92 -3.56 -9.07
CA MET A 17 7.73 -2.11 -9.23
C MET A 17 9.06 -1.37 -9.24
N ASN A 18 9.95 -1.69 -8.30
CA ASN A 18 11.28 -1.08 -8.21
C ASN A 18 12.16 -1.42 -9.41
N ALA A 19 11.99 -2.60 -10.01
CA ALA A 19 12.70 -2.99 -11.23
C ALA A 19 12.21 -2.22 -12.46
N ARG A 20 10.91 -1.92 -12.53
CA ARG A 20 10.30 -1.24 -13.69
C ARG A 20 10.48 0.27 -13.69
N TYR A 21 10.59 0.89 -12.51
CA TYR A 21 10.65 2.34 -12.41
C TYR A 21 11.68 2.78 -11.37
N LYS A 22 12.77 3.38 -11.83
CA LYS A 22 13.93 3.71 -10.99
C LYS A 22 13.90 5.10 -10.36
N LYS A 23 12.96 5.96 -10.76
CA LYS A 23 12.87 7.34 -10.25
C LYS A 23 12.16 7.45 -8.90
N VAL A 24 11.50 6.38 -8.47
CA VAL A 24 10.77 6.28 -7.21
C VAL A 24 11.15 4.99 -6.53
N VAL A 25 11.26 5.02 -5.22
CA VAL A 25 11.51 3.81 -4.43
C VAL A 25 10.22 3.44 -3.69
N PHE A 26 9.70 2.25 -3.99
CA PHE A 26 8.53 1.66 -3.33
C PHE A 26 9.03 0.67 -2.28
N ASP A 27 9.56 1.18 -1.18
CA ASP A 27 10.28 0.37 -0.20
C ASP A 27 9.56 0.18 1.13
N GLU A 28 8.46 0.89 1.36
CA GLU A 28 7.73 0.79 2.61
C GLU A 28 6.31 0.29 2.38
N TRP A 29 6.00 -0.87 2.92
CA TRP A 29 4.73 -1.56 2.78
C TRP A 29 4.26 -2.09 4.13
N ALA A 30 2.98 -1.94 4.42
CA ALA A 30 2.42 -2.46 5.66
C ALA A 30 1.02 -3.00 5.44
N VAL A 31 0.70 -4.09 6.12
CA VAL A 31 -0.68 -4.59 6.21
C VAL A 31 -1.25 -4.13 7.55
N ILE A 32 -2.37 -3.44 7.48
CA ILE A 32 -3.02 -2.78 8.62
C ILE A 32 -4.40 -3.37 8.83
N SER A 33 -4.76 -3.64 10.08
CA SER A 33 -6.15 -3.92 10.47
C SER A 33 -6.79 -2.65 11.02
N LEU A 34 -7.99 -2.32 10.56
CA LEU A 34 -8.79 -1.20 11.09
C LEU A 34 -9.81 -1.65 12.14
N ALA A 35 -9.76 -2.90 12.59
CA ALA A 35 -10.65 -3.40 13.65
C ALA A 35 -10.48 -2.63 14.96
N ALA A 36 -9.26 -2.23 15.30
CA ALA A 36 -8.98 -1.33 16.41
C ALA A 36 -9.05 0.13 15.96
N ARG A 37 -9.49 1.04 16.85
CA ARG A 37 -9.63 2.47 16.53
C ARG A 37 -8.33 3.09 16.03
N LYS A 38 -7.18 2.73 16.64
CA LYS A 38 -5.86 3.26 16.27
C LYS A 38 -5.24 2.52 15.09
N GLY A 39 -5.87 1.45 14.63
CA GLY A 39 -5.29 0.54 13.67
C GLY A 39 -4.26 -0.38 14.32
N ARG A 40 -3.91 -1.45 13.63
CA ARG A 40 -2.88 -2.40 14.06
C ARG A 40 -2.04 -2.83 12.87
N VAL A 41 -0.73 -2.75 13.01
CA VAL A 41 0.21 -3.24 12.00
C VAL A 41 0.33 -4.76 12.14
N LEU A 42 -0.02 -5.49 11.09
CA LEU A 42 0.05 -6.95 11.05
C LEU A 42 1.33 -7.44 10.39
N ALA A 43 1.84 -6.70 9.41
CA ALA A 43 3.08 -7.00 8.72
C ALA A 43 3.71 -5.71 8.23
N TYR A 44 5.03 -5.69 8.17
CA TYR A 44 5.79 -4.54 7.67
C TYR A 44 6.96 -5.04 6.82
N ILE A 45 7.14 -4.41 5.66
CA ILE A 45 8.26 -4.61 4.77
C ILE A 45 8.87 -3.24 4.52
N GLY A 46 10.11 -3.05 4.91
CA GLY A 46 10.80 -1.79 4.69
C GLY A 46 11.97 -1.58 5.63
N PRO A 47 12.67 -0.44 5.46
CA PRO A 47 13.90 -0.15 6.22
C PRO A 47 13.66 0.57 7.55
N ARG A 48 12.42 0.99 7.84
CA ARG A 48 12.13 1.89 8.99
C ARG A 48 11.04 1.33 9.90
N ARG A 49 11.18 0.08 10.31
CA ARG A 49 10.17 -0.60 11.13
C ARG A 49 9.79 0.20 12.38
N GLU A 50 10.77 0.63 13.16
CA GLU A 50 10.50 1.38 14.40
C GLU A 50 9.86 2.74 14.14
N GLY A 51 10.34 3.47 13.16
CA GLY A 51 9.76 4.75 12.76
C GLY A 51 8.33 4.59 12.28
N PHE A 52 8.06 3.56 11.48
CA PHE A 52 6.71 3.26 11.03
C PHE A 52 5.79 2.91 12.20
N GLN A 53 6.24 2.07 13.13
CA GLN A 53 5.46 1.69 14.31
C GLN A 53 5.09 2.89 15.19
N LYS A 54 5.95 3.91 15.25
CA LYS A 54 5.67 5.14 16.01
C LYS A 54 4.69 6.07 15.28
N ASN A 55 4.68 6.09 13.96
CA ASN A 55 4.00 7.12 13.17
C ASN A 55 2.87 6.59 12.26
N PHE A 56 2.61 5.29 12.26
CA PHE A 56 1.62 4.70 11.34
C PHE A 56 0.18 5.23 11.55
N HIS A 57 -0.10 5.82 12.70
CA HIS A 57 -1.41 6.43 12.96
C HIS A 57 -1.73 7.58 11.99
N THR A 58 -0.70 8.26 11.46
CA THR A 58 -0.89 9.27 10.41
C THR A 58 -1.35 8.60 9.12
N ASP A 59 -0.76 7.46 8.77
CA ASP A 59 -1.16 6.66 7.61
C ASP A 59 -2.59 6.13 7.78
N VAL A 60 -2.92 5.65 8.97
CA VAL A 60 -4.28 5.18 9.30
C VAL A 60 -5.28 6.32 9.19
N GLY A 61 -4.93 7.52 9.65
CA GLY A 61 -5.78 8.71 9.52
C GLY A 61 -6.06 9.04 8.06
N ALA A 62 -5.03 9.07 7.22
CA ALA A 62 -5.16 9.31 5.79
C ALA A 62 -6.03 8.24 5.11
N LEU A 63 -5.84 6.98 5.46
CA LEU A 63 -6.65 5.88 4.96
C LEU A 63 -8.12 6.05 5.34
N ARG A 64 -8.42 6.36 6.60
CA ARG A 64 -9.80 6.58 7.06
C ARG A 64 -10.45 7.76 6.36
N GLU A 65 -9.74 8.84 6.09
CA GLU A 65 -10.23 9.96 5.31
C GLU A 65 -10.57 9.53 3.87
N GLY A 66 -9.71 8.73 3.26
CA GLY A 66 -9.97 8.16 1.93
C GLY A 66 -11.20 7.26 1.89
N LEU A 67 -11.53 6.60 3.01
CA LEU A 67 -12.70 5.72 3.14
C LEU A 67 -13.97 6.45 3.58
N ALA A 68 -13.93 7.77 3.82
CA ALA A 68 -15.06 8.53 4.37
C ALA A 68 -16.34 8.44 3.50
N ASN A 69 -16.19 8.21 2.20
CA ASN A 69 -17.29 8.14 1.24
C ASN A 69 -17.76 6.70 0.94
N GLY A 70 -17.31 5.71 1.70
CA GLY A 70 -17.69 4.32 1.54
C GLY A 70 -16.57 3.34 1.85
N GLU A 71 -16.94 2.08 2.05
CA GLU A 71 -15.97 1.02 2.23
C GLU A 71 -15.40 0.57 0.88
N TYR A 72 -14.09 0.28 0.85
CA TYR A 72 -13.48 -0.35 -0.29
C TYR A 72 -13.86 -1.83 -0.34
N THR A 73 -14.24 -2.28 -1.52
CA THR A 73 -14.34 -3.72 -1.79
C THR A 73 -12.94 -4.30 -1.91
N VAL A 74 -12.75 -5.55 -1.50
CA VAL A 74 -11.44 -6.21 -1.61
C VAL A 74 -10.92 -6.10 -3.05
N GLY A 75 -9.69 -5.64 -3.18
CA GLY A 75 -9.04 -5.36 -4.46
C GLY A 75 -9.11 -3.89 -4.89
N ASP A 76 -10.04 -3.11 -4.34
CA ASP A 76 -10.09 -1.67 -4.64
C ASP A 76 -8.82 -0.99 -4.11
N PHE A 77 -8.31 -0.02 -4.86
CA PHE A 77 -7.09 0.66 -4.49
C PHE A 77 -7.07 2.11 -4.98
N GLU A 78 -6.25 2.91 -4.32
CA GLU A 78 -5.80 4.22 -4.79
C GLU A 78 -4.27 4.21 -4.86
N PHE A 79 -3.72 4.70 -5.94
CA PHE A 79 -2.28 4.65 -6.18
C PHE A 79 -1.67 6.06 -6.11
N ALA A 80 -0.76 6.27 -5.15
CA ALA A 80 0.04 7.49 -4.99
C ALA A 80 -0.78 8.78 -4.92
N ARG A 81 -1.96 8.75 -4.30
CA ARG A 81 -2.89 9.89 -4.26
C ARG A 81 -2.89 10.67 -2.95
N HIS A 82 -2.42 10.06 -1.87
CA HIS A 82 -2.45 10.67 -0.55
C HIS A 82 -1.04 11.08 -0.14
N GLN A 83 -0.87 12.33 0.27
CA GLN A 83 0.41 12.82 0.75
C GLN A 83 0.44 12.77 2.28
N VAL A 84 1.47 12.12 2.82
CA VAL A 84 1.72 12.03 4.26
C VAL A 84 3.17 12.47 4.48
N GLY A 85 3.37 13.73 4.93
CA GLY A 85 4.70 14.31 5.02
C GLY A 85 5.37 14.35 3.64
N PRO A 86 6.61 13.84 3.52
CA PRO A 86 7.33 13.79 2.24
C PRO A 86 6.95 12.58 1.36
N ALA A 87 6.07 11.72 1.85
CA ALA A 87 5.70 10.50 1.15
C ALA A 87 4.35 10.63 0.46
N PHE A 88 4.17 9.87 -0.60
CA PHE A 88 2.87 9.62 -1.20
C PHE A 88 2.45 8.20 -0.88
N GLU A 89 1.18 8.02 -0.51
CA GLU A 89 0.63 6.74 -0.12
C GLU A 89 -0.26 6.14 -1.19
N SER A 90 -0.16 4.83 -1.32
CA SER A 90 -1.10 4.00 -2.06
C SER A 90 -1.82 3.09 -1.06
N PHE A 91 -3.10 2.86 -1.28
CA PHE A 91 -3.92 1.98 -0.44
C PHE A 91 -4.57 0.89 -1.27
N MET A 92 -4.70 -0.29 -0.68
CA MET A 92 -5.42 -1.40 -1.30
C MET A 92 -6.18 -2.18 -0.22
N ALA A 93 -7.46 -2.44 -0.46
CA ALA A 93 -8.21 -3.36 0.38
C ALA A 93 -7.78 -4.80 0.06
N VAL A 94 -7.28 -5.51 1.06
CA VAL A 94 -6.73 -6.87 0.88
C VAL A 94 -7.55 -7.96 1.57
N GLY A 95 -8.49 -7.56 2.42
CA GLY A 95 -9.42 -8.43 3.11
C GLY A 95 -10.43 -7.59 3.89
N PRO A 96 -11.45 -8.20 4.51
CA PRO A 96 -12.43 -7.47 5.29
C PRO A 96 -11.78 -6.68 6.45
N GLY A 97 -11.82 -5.35 6.39
CA GLY A 97 -11.18 -4.48 7.38
C GLY A 97 -9.65 -4.50 7.35
N LEU A 98 -9.06 -5.08 6.31
CA LEU A 98 -7.61 -5.25 6.15
C LEU A 98 -7.14 -4.47 4.93
N TYR A 99 -6.09 -3.67 5.11
CA TYR A 99 -5.59 -2.77 4.08
C TYR A 99 -4.07 -2.87 3.94
N LEU A 100 -3.61 -2.78 2.71
CA LEU A 100 -2.21 -2.58 2.39
C LEU A 100 -1.97 -1.09 2.24
N ILE A 101 -0.92 -0.61 2.87
CA ILE A 101 -0.40 0.74 2.67
C ILE A 101 0.98 0.62 2.03
N CYS A 102 1.20 1.38 0.96
CA CYS A 102 2.51 1.52 0.33
C CYS A 102 2.91 2.99 0.32
N ASN A 103 4.06 3.30 0.90
CA ASN A 103 4.63 4.64 0.89
C ASN A 103 5.78 4.71 -0.09
N ASN A 104 5.81 5.80 -0.86
CA ASN A 104 6.94 6.14 -1.72
C ASN A 104 7.27 7.62 -1.59
N THR A 105 8.54 7.95 -1.68
CA THR A 105 9.01 9.33 -1.57
C THR A 105 9.37 9.86 -2.95
N VAL A 106 8.78 11.02 -3.31
CA VAL A 106 9.05 11.73 -4.57
C VAL A 106 9.08 13.22 -4.31
N GLN A 107 9.79 13.96 -5.15
CA GLN A 107 9.83 15.42 -5.06
C GLN A 107 8.56 16.06 -5.62
N SER A 108 8.03 15.50 -6.71
CA SER A 108 6.84 16.02 -7.38
C SER A 108 6.13 14.91 -8.13
N MET A 109 4.87 14.64 -7.76
CA MET A 109 4.04 13.69 -8.48
C MET A 109 3.70 14.18 -9.89
N ASP A 110 3.56 15.48 -10.10
CA ASP A 110 3.25 16.03 -11.43
C ASP A 110 4.33 15.65 -12.45
N THR A 111 5.60 15.74 -12.07
CA THR A 111 6.71 15.35 -12.93
C THR A 111 6.68 13.86 -13.26
N ILE A 112 6.34 13.03 -12.29
CA ILE A 112 6.32 11.56 -12.44
C ILE A 112 5.13 11.11 -13.26
N THR A 113 3.95 11.65 -13.01
CA THR A 113 2.73 11.25 -13.72
C THR A 113 2.76 11.59 -15.20
N GLN A 114 3.62 12.51 -15.62
CA GLN A 114 3.85 12.82 -17.02
C GLN A 114 4.83 11.85 -17.71
N ASP A 115 5.51 11.01 -16.94
CA ASP A 115 6.46 10.03 -17.48
C ASP A 115 5.68 8.83 -18.02
N PRO A 116 5.83 8.48 -19.33
CA PRO A 116 5.14 7.32 -19.89
C PRO A 116 5.45 6.00 -19.19
N LEU A 117 6.63 5.86 -18.56
CA LEU A 117 7.03 4.66 -17.85
C LEU A 117 6.30 4.50 -16.51
N TRP A 118 5.70 5.57 -15.99
CA TRP A 118 4.98 5.54 -14.72
C TRP A 118 3.81 4.54 -14.73
N LEU A 119 3.05 4.49 -15.83
CA LEU A 119 1.95 3.54 -15.97
C LEU A 119 2.45 2.09 -15.89
N GLY A 120 3.58 1.81 -16.52
CA GLY A 120 4.18 0.48 -16.46
C GLY A 120 4.61 0.08 -15.05
N ALA A 121 5.02 1.04 -14.22
CA ALA A 121 5.38 0.79 -12.83
C ALA A 121 4.18 0.34 -11.99
N GLN A 122 2.97 0.74 -12.36
CA GLN A 122 1.74 0.42 -11.63
C GLN A 122 1.22 -0.99 -11.92
N VAL A 123 1.64 -1.62 -13.02
CA VAL A 123 1.14 -2.93 -13.44
C VAL A 123 1.26 -4.00 -12.35
N PRO A 124 2.40 -4.17 -11.66
CA PRO A 124 2.48 -5.14 -10.57
C PRO A 124 1.49 -4.87 -9.42
N PHE A 125 1.20 -3.59 -9.15
CA PHE A 125 0.22 -3.21 -8.12
C PHE A 125 -1.20 -3.61 -8.52
N VAL A 126 -1.56 -3.41 -9.77
CA VAL A 126 -2.85 -3.83 -10.32
C VAL A 126 -2.98 -5.36 -10.29
N GLU A 127 -1.93 -6.07 -10.67
CA GLU A 127 -1.90 -7.53 -10.61
C GLU A 127 -2.03 -8.06 -9.18
N LEU A 128 -1.41 -7.37 -8.21
CA LEU A 128 -1.55 -7.69 -6.79
C LEU A 128 -3.01 -7.52 -6.33
N SER A 129 -3.67 -6.44 -6.76
CA SER A 129 -5.09 -6.21 -6.50
C SER A 129 -5.95 -7.38 -6.99
N ASP A 130 -5.70 -7.86 -8.21
CA ASP A 130 -6.44 -8.98 -8.78
C ASP A 130 -6.24 -10.27 -7.97
N LYS A 131 -5.04 -10.49 -7.45
CA LYS A 131 -4.76 -11.66 -6.60
C LYS A 131 -5.53 -11.62 -5.28
N PHE A 132 -5.59 -10.46 -4.63
CA PHE A 132 -6.37 -10.31 -3.41
C PHE A 132 -7.88 -10.38 -3.67
N ARG A 133 -8.33 -9.89 -4.81
CA ARG A 133 -9.74 -10.01 -5.21
C ARG A 133 -10.14 -11.46 -5.39
N ALA A 134 -9.27 -12.28 -5.97
CA ALA A 134 -9.51 -13.70 -6.18
C ALA A 134 -9.37 -14.52 -4.88
N ASP A 135 -8.48 -14.11 -3.97
CA ASP A 135 -8.17 -14.83 -2.73
C ASP A 135 -7.84 -13.83 -1.62
N PRO A 136 -8.86 -13.28 -0.94
CA PRO A 136 -8.66 -12.29 0.10
C PRO A 136 -7.80 -12.79 1.27
N LEU A 137 -7.12 -11.84 1.92
CA LEU A 137 -6.39 -12.12 3.16
C LEU A 137 -7.38 -12.46 4.27
N VAL A 138 -7.16 -13.57 4.93
CA VAL A 138 -7.94 -14.04 6.08
C VAL A 138 -6.99 -14.28 7.25
N LEU A 139 -7.29 -13.67 8.38
CA LEU A 139 -6.56 -13.90 9.62
C LEU A 139 -7.10 -15.14 10.30
N ALA A 140 -6.21 -16.04 10.67
CA ALA A 140 -6.57 -17.26 11.38
C ALA A 140 -6.91 -16.97 12.83
#